data_2fce937b715eea157cf62dfd3538c827
#
_entry.id   2fce937b715eea157cf62dfd3538c827
#
_cell.length_a   1.000
_cell.length_b   1.000
_cell.length_c   1.000
_cell.angle_alpha   90.00
_cell.angle_beta   90.00
_cell.angle_gamma   90.00
#
_symmetry.space_group_name_H-M   'P 1'
#
loop_
_entity.id
_entity.type
_entity.pdbx_description
1 polymer ?
#
loop_
_entity_poly.entity_id
_entity_poly.type
_entity_poly.pdbx_seq_one_letter_code
_entity_poly.pdbx_strand_id
1 'polypeptide(L)'
;GLNYKNKNNEDIAKAIPLYTWDGDINYYTGAGSPEQSAVDRTTEETIYQNYTAYLNYNKNFGLDHHLDAMLGMAYEAEEVRMFMARRDNFITDELWELNLGGTGNMKNDAKAEHWATSSAFARIGYSFKNKYILETNFRYDGSSRFAPGNRWRMFPGVSASWRISQEEFLK
;
A
#
# COMPACT_ATOMS: atom_id res chain seq x y z
N GLY A 1 -9.21 -9.88 -3.28
CA GLY A 1 -9.93 -8.69 -2.80
C GLY A 1 -9.60 -7.45 -3.60
N LEU A 2 -10.55 -6.56 -3.72
CA LEU A 2 -10.38 -5.23 -4.30
C LEU A 2 -10.71 -4.21 -3.20
N ASN A 3 -9.83 -3.27 -2.98
CA ASN A 3 -10.07 -2.14 -2.06
C ASN A 3 -9.85 -0.83 -2.83
N TYR A 4 -10.83 0.06 -2.78
CA TYR A 4 -10.77 1.39 -3.34
C TYR A 4 -10.86 2.42 -2.23
N LYS A 5 -9.94 3.37 -2.21
CA LYS A 5 -9.92 4.48 -1.26
C LYS A 5 -9.77 5.78 -2.03
N ASN A 6 -10.64 6.73 -1.72
CA ASN A 6 -10.54 8.10 -2.22
C ASN A 6 -10.43 9.04 -1.03
N LYS A 7 -9.47 9.95 -1.08
CA LYS A 7 -9.23 10.97 -0.06
C LYS A 7 -9.21 12.33 -0.73
N ASN A 8 -10.07 13.22 -0.30
CA ASN A 8 -10.12 14.59 -0.75
C ASN A 8 -9.75 15.51 0.42
N ASN A 9 -8.77 16.35 0.22
CA ASN A 9 -8.37 17.39 1.17
C ASN A 9 -8.57 18.76 0.53
N GLU A 10 -9.06 19.69 1.33
CA GLU A 10 -9.13 21.08 1.00
C GLU A 10 -8.48 21.88 2.13
N ASP A 11 -7.42 22.58 1.81
CA ASP A 11 -6.70 23.44 2.74
C ASP A 11 -6.92 24.90 2.32
N ILE A 12 -7.50 25.69 3.22
CA ILE A 12 -7.83 27.11 3.00
C ILE A 12 -6.93 27.95 3.87
N ALA A 13 -6.09 28.78 3.24
CA ALA A 13 -5.30 29.79 3.90
C ALA A 13 -5.98 31.17 3.72
N LYS A 14 -6.46 31.75 4.82
CA LYS A 14 -7.08 33.07 4.81
C LYS A 14 -6.05 34.16 5.09
N ALA A 15 -6.03 35.22 4.28
CA ALA A 15 -5.32 36.43 4.61
C ALA A 15 -6.05 37.14 5.77
N ILE A 16 -5.35 37.35 6.87
CA ILE A 16 -5.92 38.04 8.03
C ILE A 16 -5.41 39.49 7.99
N PRO A 17 -6.29 40.47 7.74
CA PRO A 17 -5.89 41.86 7.78
C PRO A 17 -5.57 42.28 9.24
N LEU A 18 -4.43 42.88 9.44
CA LEU A 18 -4.05 43.48 10.70
C LEU A 18 -4.10 45.01 10.53
N TYR A 19 -4.70 45.68 11.49
CA TYR A 19 -4.82 47.12 11.53
C TYR A 19 -4.01 47.64 12.68
N THR A 20 -3.16 48.67 12.43
CA THR A 20 -2.51 49.42 13.47
C THR A 20 -3.11 50.84 13.52
N TRP A 21 -3.18 51.38 14.71
CA TRP A 21 -3.62 52.76 14.94
C TRP A 21 -2.42 53.59 15.36
N ASP A 22 -2.01 54.54 14.50
CA ASP A 22 -1.00 55.56 14.78
C ASP A 22 -1.48 56.98 14.41
N GLY A 23 -2.78 57.21 14.55
CA GLY A 23 -3.44 58.44 14.09
C GLY A 23 -4.26 58.22 12.84
N ASP A 24 -3.90 57.23 12.04
CA ASP A 24 -4.65 56.72 10.88
C ASP A 24 -4.75 55.19 10.94
N ILE A 25 -5.73 54.63 10.24
CA ILE A 25 -5.89 53.18 10.12
C ILE A 25 -4.96 52.64 9.01
N ASN A 26 -3.87 52.00 9.40
CA ASN A 26 -2.96 51.34 8.47
C ASN A 26 -3.25 49.87 8.36
N TYR A 27 -3.43 49.40 7.11
CA TYR A 27 -3.62 47.99 6.78
C TYR A 27 -2.26 47.33 6.50
N TYR A 28 -1.97 46.22 7.16
CA TYR A 28 -0.86 45.37 6.81
C TYR A 28 -1.14 43.88 7.11
N THR A 29 -0.47 42.99 6.39
CA THR A 29 -0.45 41.59 6.71
C THR A 29 0.64 41.30 7.73
N GLY A 30 0.28 40.74 8.88
CA GLY A 30 1.25 40.43 9.94
C GLY A 30 2.19 39.31 9.57
N ALA A 31 3.32 39.23 10.27
CA ALA A 31 4.24 38.10 10.14
C ALA A 31 3.53 36.77 10.47
N GLY A 32 3.51 35.82 9.51
CA GLY A 32 2.85 34.53 9.63
C GLY A 32 1.44 34.44 9.03
N SER A 33 0.87 35.57 8.57
CA SER A 33 -0.35 35.55 7.76
C SER A 33 0.03 35.50 6.27
N PRO A 34 -0.63 34.67 5.44
CA PRO A 34 -0.43 34.76 4.00
C PRO A 34 -0.84 36.14 3.48
N GLU A 35 -0.05 36.73 2.58
CA GLU A 35 -0.36 38.01 1.96
C GLU A 35 -1.67 37.99 1.17
N GLN A 36 -2.05 36.79 0.71
CA GLN A 36 -3.24 36.53 -0.10
C GLN A 36 -3.91 35.24 0.35
N SER A 37 -5.23 35.25 0.31
CA SER A 37 -6.00 34.02 0.54
C SER A 37 -5.72 32.99 -0.56
N ALA A 38 -5.62 31.72 -0.19
CA ALA A 38 -5.31 30.61 -1.09
C ALA A 38 -6.10 29.36 -0.74
N VAL A 39 -6.37 28.55 -1.74
CA VAL A 39 -6.99 27.23 -1.63
C VAL A 39 -6.13 26.20 -2.33
N ASP A 40 -5.78 25.16 -1.60
CA ASP A 40 -5.18 23.94 -2.12
C ASP A 40 -6.21 22.80 -2.07
N ARG A 41 -6.54 22.22 -3.21
CA ARG A 41 -7.36 21.00 -3.29
C ARG A 41 -6.52 19.84 -3.77
N THR A 42 -6.50 18.78 -2.98
CA THR A 42 -5.76 17.54 -3.28
C THR A 42 -6.74 16.38 -3.30
N THR A 43 -6.71 15.61 -4.38
CA THR A 43 -7.44 14.34 -4.50
C THR A 43 -6.42 13.21 -4.62
N GLU A 44 -6.55 12.19 -3.78
CA GLU A 44 -5.74 10.98 -3.82
C GLU A 44 -6.66 9.76 -3.99
N GLU A 45 -6.43 9.00 -5.03
CA GLU A 45 -7.13 7.75 -5.31
C GLU A 45 -6.15 6.59 -5.17
N THR A 46 -6.52 5.60 -4.37
CA THR A 46 -5.76 4.36 -4.20
C THR A 46 -6.61 3.18 -4.61
N ILE A 47 -6.10 2.36 -5.52
CA ILE A 47 -6.70 1.08 -5.92
C ILE A 47 -5.74 -0.03 -5.50
N TYR A 48 -6.18 -0.84 -4.55
CA TYR A 48 -5.43 -2.00 -4.09
C TYR A 48 -6.14 -3.29 -4.47
N GLN A 49 -5.40 -4.23 -5.05
CA GLN A 49 -5.87 -5.53 -5.50
C GLN A 49 -5.04 -6.65 -4.87
N ASN A 50 -5.72 -7.68 -4.37
CA ASN A 50 -5.07 -8.88 -3.83
C ASN A 50 -5.87 -10.10 -4.26
N TYR A 51 -5.20 -11.04 -4.91
CA TYR A 51 -5.77 -12.30 -5.36
C TYR A 51 -4.86 -13.44 -4.94
N THR A 52 -5.43 -14.43 -4.26
CA THR A 52 -4.71 -15.65 -3.88
C THR A 52 -5.56 -16.84 -4.24
N ALA A 53 -4.96 -17.82 -4.91
CA ALA A 53 -5.58 -19.09 -5.22
C ALA A 53 -4.62 -20.22 -4.83
N TYR A 54 -5.13 -21.29 -4.25
CA TYR A 54 -4.33 -22.47 -3.91
C TYR A 54 -5.15 -23.73 -3.94
N LEU A 55 -4.46 -24.85 -4.16
CA LEU A 55 -4.97 -26.21 -4.12
C LEU A 55 -4.25 -26.97 -3.03
N ASN A 56 -5.01 -27.71 -2.22
CA ASN A 56 -4.48 -28.63 -1.22
C ASN A 56 -4.77 -30.07 -1.62
N TYR A 57 -3.78 -30.91 -1.41
CA TYR A 57 -3.90 -32.35 -1.56
C TYR A 57 -3.42 -33.04 -0.29
N ASN A 58 -4.24 -33.92 0.26
CA ASN A 58 -3.98 -34.62 1.51
C ASN A 58 -4.27 -36.08 1.30
N LYS A 59 -3.34 -36.98 1.60
CA LYS A 59 -3.55 -38.41 1.44
C LYS A 59 -2.74 -39.24 2.42
N ASN A 60 -3.40 -40.23 3.00
CA ASN A 60 -2.77 -41.32 3.72
C ASN A 60 -2.55 -42.51 2.79
N PHE A 61 -1.35 -43.05 2.77
CA PHE A 61 -1.00 -44.28 2.06
C PHE A 61 -0.72 -45.35 3.10
N GLY A 62 -1.70 -46.26 3.30
CA GLY A 62 -1.65 -47.22 4.40
C GLY A 62 -1.79 -46.54 5.77
N LEU A 63 -1.21 -47.14 6.81
CA LEU A 63 -1.28 -46.67 8.19
C LEU A 63 -0.11 -45.75 8.57
N ASP A 64 0.99 -45.83 7.82
CA ASP A 64 2.27 -45.24 8.23
C ASP A 64 2.69 -43.99 7.44
N HIS A 65 2.08 -43.75 6.29
CA HIS A 65 2.51 -42.70 5.38
C HIS A 65 1.43 -41.62 5.22
N HIS A 66 1.80 -40.37 5.48
CA HIS A 66 0.94 -39.21 5.27
C HIS A 66 1.63 -38.20 4.36
N LEU A 67 0.94 -37.80 3.29
CA LEU A 67 1.38 -36.75 2.36
C LEU A 67 0.41 -35.59 2.40
N ASP A 68 0.97 -34.41 2.58
CA ASP A 68 0.30 -33.12 2.48
C ASP A 68 1.00 -32.28 1.41
N ALA A 69 0.27 -31.78 0.45
CA ALA A 69 0.84 -30.95 -0.60
C ALA A 69 -0.06 -29.74 -0.86
N MET A 70 0.54 -28.59 -1.08
CA MET A 70 -0.13 -27.34 -1.44
C MET A 70 0.59 -26.71 -2.62
N LEU A 71 -0.17 -26.23 -3.59
CA LEU A 71 0.30 -25.41 -4.70
C LEU A 71 -0.57 -24.18 -4.80
N GLY A 72 0.02 -23.02 -4.92
CA GLY A 72 -0.73 -21.77 -4.99
C GLY A 72 -0.03 -20.66 -5.74
N MET A 73 -0.80 -19.63 -6.01
CA MET A 73 -0.34 -18.38 -6.58
C MET A 73 -0.99 -17.19 -5.87
N ALA A 74 -0.27 -16.09 -5.80
CA ALA A 74 -0.76 -14.84 -5.28
C ALA A 74 -0.37 -13.69 -6.21
N TYR A 75 -1.24 -12.70 -6.31
CA TYR A 75 -1.01 -11.44 -7.02
C TYR A 75 -1.47 -10.30 -6.13
N GLU A 76 -0.64 -9.28 -6.04
CA GLU A 76 -0.91 -8.07 -5.28
C GLU A 76 -0.47 -6.86 -6.09
N ALA A 77 -1.30 -5.82 -6.15
CA ALA A 77 -0.98 -4.58 -6.85
C ALA A 77 -1.62 -3.39 -6.16
N GLU A 78 -0.94 -2.27 -6.21
CA GLU A 78 -1.45 -0.98 -5.76
C GLU A 78 -1.15 0.08 -6.80
N GLU A 79 -2.15 0.90 -7.07
CA GLU A 79 -2.04 2.10 -7.89
C GLU A 79 -2.50 3.28 -7.05
N VAL A 80 -1.66 4.30 -6.95
CA VAL A 80 -1.96 5.57 -6.27
C VAL A 80 -1.88 6.68 -7.30
N ARG A 81 -2.92 7.48 -7.39
CA ARG A 81 -2.99 8.68 -8.23
C ARG A 81 -3.31 9.88 -7.36
N MET A 82 -2.49 10.90 -7.45
CA MET A 82 -2.70 12.17 -6.76
C MET A 82 -2.81 13.28 -7.78
N PHE A 83 -3.76 14.16 -7.55
CA PHE A 83 -3.91 15.42 -8.27
C PHE A 83 -4.06 16.55 -7.27
N MET A 84 -3.35 17.65 -7.50
CA MET A 84 -3.42 18.85 -6.70
C MET A 84 -3.64 20.07 -7.59
N ALA A 85 -4.51 20.98 -7.14
CA ALA A 85 -4.71 22.27 -7.75
C ALA A 85 -4.73 23.37 -6.67
N ARG A 86 -4.07 24.50 -6.97
CA ARG A 86 -4.01 25.67 -6.10
C ARG A 86 -4.41 26.92 -6.86
N ARG A 87 -5.18 27.74 -6.17
CA ARG A 87 -5.45 29.13 -6.56
C ARG A 87 -5.25 30.04 -5.36
N ASP A 88 -4.85 31.25 -5.61
CA ASP A 88 -4.80 32.34 -4.63
C ASP A 88 -5.60 33.55 -5.13
N ASN A 89 -5.60 34.62 -4.36
CA ASN A 89 -6.20 35.91 -4.74
C ASN A 89 -7.70 35.81 -5.00
N PHE A 90 -8.44 35.28 -4.01
CA PHE A 90 -9.89 35.19 -4.05
C PHE A 90 -10.55 36.54 -3.86
N ILE A 91 -11.62 36.79 -4.60
CA ILE A 91 -12.39 38.03 -4.55
C ILE A 91 -13.17 38.16 -3.23
N THR A 92 -13.52 37.04 -2.61
CA THR A 92 -14.28 36.95 -1.36
C THR A 92 -13.76 35.82 -0.49
N ASP A 93 -13.87 36.00 0.82
CA ASP A 93 -13.52 34.97 1.83
C ASP A 93 -14.71 34.06 2.18
N GLU A 94 -15.80 34.12 1.41
CA GLU A 94 -16.99 33.30 1.64
C GLU A 94 -17.09 32.12 0.66
N LEU A 95 -16.46 32.22 -0.51
CA LEU A 95 -16.51 31.21 -1.59
C LEU A 95 -15.12 30.78 -2.03
N TRP A 96 -14.82 29.52 -1.81
CA TRP A 96 -13.51 28.93 -2.06
C TRP A 96 -13.44 28.00 -3.29
N GLU A 97 -14.26 28.29 -4.30
CA GLU A 97 -14.19 27.54 -5.55
C GLU A 97 -12.97 27.95 -6.39
N LEU A 98 -12.17 26.97 -6.84
CA LEU A 98 -10.91 27.23 -7.56
C LEU A 98 -11.06 28.19 -8.75
N ASN A 99 -12.18 28.14 -9.46
CA ASN A 99 -12.44 28.99 -10.60
C ASN A 99 -12.67 30.48 -10.25
N LEU A 100 -12.90 30.79 -8.97
CA LEU A 100 -13.06 32.16 -8.46
C LEU A 100 -11.75 32.81 -8.01
N GLY A 101 -10.68 32.00 -7.88
CA GLY A 101 -9.36 32.51 -7.58
C GLY A 101 -8.66 33.17 -8.76
N GLY A 102 -7.66 33.99 -8.48
CA GLY A 102 -6.83 34.68 -9.46
C GLY A 102 -6.13 33.70 -10.41
N THR A 103 -5.81 34.19 -11.60
CA THR A 103 -5.14 33.38 -12.65
C THR A 103 -3.62 33.57 -12.69
N GLY A 104 -3.06 34.49 -11.88
CA GLY A 104 -1.64 34.84 -11.92
C GLY A 104 -0.71 33.75 -11.37
N ASN A 105 -1.14 33.05 -10.30
CA ASN A 105 -0.35 32.04 -9.58
C ASN A 105 -1.04 30.67 -9.55
N MET A 106 -1.60 30.26 -10.68
CA MET A 106 -2.18 28.91 -10.80
C MET A 106 -1.11 27.84 -10.65
N LYS A 107 -1.35 26.89 -9.75
CA LYS A 107 -0.50 25.70 -9.62
C LYS A 107 -1.34 24.45 -9.73
N ASN A 108 -0.81 23.47 -10.43
CA ASN A 108 -1.33 22.11 -10.45
C ASN A 108 -0.17 21.14 -10.44
N ASP A 109 -0.38 20.00 -9.83
CA ASP A 109 0.56 18.89 -9.82
C ASP A 109 -0.21 17.58 -9.89
N ALA A 110 0.42 16.56 -10.47
CA ALA A 110 -0.15 15.24 -10.54
C ALA A 110 0.96 14.20 -10.41
N LYS A 111 0.69 13.16 -9.64
CA LYS A 111 1.60 12.04 -9.42
C LYS A 111 0.85 10.74 -9.55
N ALA A 112 1.44 9.78 -10.22
CA ALA A 112 0.95 8.42 -10.27
C ALA A 112 2.08 7.45 -9.90
N GLU A 113 1.79 6.54 -9.00
CA GLU A 113 2.68 5.45 -8.61
C GLU A 113 1.93 4.14 -8.72
N HIS A 114 2.62 3.10 -9.16
CA HIS A 114 2.07 1.75 -9.16
C HIS A 114 3.15 0.72 -8.87
N TRP A 115 2.76 -0.33 -8.21
CA TRP A 115 3.59 -1.51 -8.03
C TRP A 115 2.74 -2.78 -8.09
N ALA A 116 3.38 -3.87 -8.43
CA ALA A 116 2.75 -5.19 -8.41
C ALA A 116 3.75 -6.25 -7.95
N THR A 117 3.24 -7.24 -7.24
CA THR A 117 3.96 -8.47 -6.92
C THR A 117 3.17 -9.68 -7.42
N SER A 118 3.90 -10.70 -7.81
CA SER A 118 3.31 -11.99 -8.19
C SER A 118 4.14 -13.10 -7.60
N SER A 119 3.47 -14.12 -7.07
CA SER A 119 4.11 -15.22 -6.36
C SER A 119 3.52 -16.54 -6.80
N ALA A 120 4.38 -17.54 -7.00
CA ALA A 120 3.98 -18.95 -7.06
C ALA A 120 4.60 -19.67 -5.87
N PHE A 121 3.85 -20.51 -5.18
CA PHE A 121 4.34 -21.20 -4.01
C PHE A 121 3.86 -22.65 -3.95
N ALA A 122 4.69 -23.51 -3.39
CA ALA A 122 4.37 -24.91 -3.16
C ALA A 122 4.90 -25.35 -1.79
N ARG A 123 4.18 -26.25 -1.14
CA ARG A 123 4.59 -26.95 0.09
C ARG A 123 4.32 -28.42 -0.07
N ILE A 124 5.27 -29.24 0.34
CA ILE A 124 5.13 -30.67 0.41
C ILE A 124 5.58 -31.12 1.81
N GLY A 125 4.66 -31.70 2.55
CA GLY A 125 4.89 -32.31 3.85
C GLY A 125 4.72 -33.81 3.75
N TYR A 126 5.66 -34.57 4.29
CA TYR A 126 5.60 -36.00 4.37
C TYR A 126 5.87 -36.48 5.78
N SER A 127 5.02 -37.35 6.29
CA SER A 127 5.17 -37.94 7.61
C SER A 127 5.16 -39.47 7.51
N PHE A 128 6.17 -40.12 8.13
CA PHE A 128 6.28 -41.55 8.23
C PHE A 128 6.08 -42.00 9.68
N LYS A 129 5.14 -42.92 9.88
CA LYS A 129 4.74 -43.45 11.21
C LYS A 129 4.41 -42.38 12.23
N ASN A 130 4.05 -41.18 11.77
CA ASN A 130 3.85 -40.01 12.63
C ASN A 130 5.06 -39.69 13.52
N LYS A 131 6.22 -40.22 13.20
CA LYS A 131 7.51 -40.02 13.92
C LYS A 131 8.47 -39.11 13.18
N TYR A 132 8.65 -39.38 11.89
CA TYR A 132 9.60 -38.66 11.03
C TYR A 132 8.82 -37.76 10.11
N ILE A 133 9.07 -36.48 10.16
CA ILE A 133 8.36 -35.48 9.39
C ILE A 133 9.37 -34.70 8.56
N LEU A 134 9.15 -34.60 7.27
CA LEU A 134 9.93 -33.79 6.34
C LEU A 134 8.98 -32.81 5.66
N GLU A 135 9.35 -31.54 5.65
CA GLU A 135 8.60 -30.51 4.93
C GLU A 135 9.54 -29.73 4.02
N THR A 136 9.09 -29.43 2.82
CA THR A 136 9.79 -28.57 1.87
C THR A 136 8.84 -27.49 1.37
N ASN A 137 9.35 -26.26 1.31
CA ASN A 137 8.64 -25.10 0.85
C ASN A 137 9.39 -24.47 -0.32
N PHE A 138 8.67 -24.08 -1.35
CA PHE A 138 9.20 -23.35 -2.49
C PHE A 138 8.34 -22.11 -2.70
N ARG A 139 8.99 -20.98 -2.85
CA ARG A 139 8.33 -19.74 -3.21
C ARG A 139 9.12 -19.04 -4.30
N TYR A 140 8.44 -18.64 -5.36
CA TYR A 140 8.99 -17.90 -6.48
C TYR A 140 8.26 -16.58 -6.59
N ASP A 141 8.93 -15.50 -6.18
CA ASP A 141 8.35 -14.17 -6.04
C ASP A 141 8.93 -13.21 -7.07
N GLY A 142 8.05 -12.44 -7.68
CA GLY A 142 8.38 -11.35 -8.57
C GLY A 142 7.82 -10.02 -8.09
N SER A 143 8.59 -8.94 -8.26
CA SER A 143 8.15 -7.58 -7.92
C SER A 143 8.54 -6.59 -9.01
N SER A 144 7.59 -5.71 -9.37
CA SER A 144 7.81 -4.62 -10.33
C SER A 144 8.77 -3.55 -9.83
N ARG A 145 9.02 -3.49 -8.51
CA ARG A 145 9.92 -2.52 -7.88
C ARG A 145 11.42 -2.77 -8.17
N PHE A 146 11.73 -3.97 -8.65
CA PHE A 146 13.11 -4.32 -9.04
C PHE A 146 13.35 -4.12 -10.53
N ALA A 147 14.60 -3.83 -10.88
CA ALA A 147 15.02 -3.67 -12.27
C ALA A 147 14.75 -4.94 -13.10
N PRO A 148 14.49 -4.81 -14.41
CA PRO A 148 14.40 -5.94 -15.32
C PRO A 148 15.60 -6.88 -15.17
N GLY A 149 15.36 -8.19 -15.16
CA GLY A 149 16.40 -9.22 -14.91
C GLY A 149 16.59 -9.60 -13.43
N ASN A 150 16.21 -8.73 -12.49
CA ASN A 150 16.29 -8.99 -11.05
C ASN A 150 14.92 -9.08 -10.34
N ARG A 151 13.84 -9.09 -11.10
CA ARG A 151 12.48 -9.05 -10.55
C ARG A 151 12.06 -10.32 -9.86
N TRP A 152 12.61 -11.45 -10.25
CA TRP A 152 12.20 -12.76 -9.79
C TRP A 152 13.26 -13.43 -8.92
N ARG A 153 12.84 -14.00 -7.80
CA ARG A 153 13.71 -14.76 -6.89
C ARG A 153 12.99 -15.99 -6.37
N MET A 154 13.79 -17.05 -6.15
CA MET A 154 13.31 -18.29 -5.55
C MET A 154 13.76 -18.36 -4.09
N PHE A 155 12.86 -18.81 -3.24
CA PHE A 155 13.08 -18.99 -1.80
C PHE A 155 12.72 -20.43 -1.42
N PRO A 156 13.69 -21.37 -1.50
CA PRO A 156 13.50 -22.72 -1.02
C PRO A 156 13.65 -22.81 0.49
N GLY A 157 12.87 -23.68 1.13
CA GLY A 157 12.99 -24.01 2.53
C GLY A 157 12.80 -25.49 2.74
N VAL A 158 13.56 -26.09 3.66
CA VAL A 158 13.44 -27.50 4.05
C VAL A 158 13.50 -27.59 5.57
N SER A 159 12.60 -28.39 6.15
CA SER A 159 12.62 -28.73 7.56
C SER A 159 12.41 -30.20 7.78
N ALA A 160 13.07 -30.74 8.81
CA ALA A 160 12.92 -32.12 9.24
C ALA A 160 12.66 -32.15 10.76
N SER A 161 11.77 -33.02 11.18
CA SER A 161 11.41 -33.20 12.58
C SER A 161 11.31 -34.69 12.94
N TRP A 162 11.78 -35.03 14.13
CA TRP A 162 11.69 -36.36 14.71
C TRP A 162 10.96 -36.31 16.04
N ARG A 163 9.87 -37.05 16.14
CA ARG A 163 9.11 -37.18 17.39
C ARG A 163 9.68 -38.33 18.23
N ILE A 164 10.71 -38.04 19.00
CA ILE A 164 11.43 -39.00 19.85
C ILE A 164 10.49 -39.68 20.84
N SER A 165 9.46 -38.99 21.34
CA SER A 165 8.46 -39.52 22.29
C SER A 165 7.62 -40.67 21.73
N GLN A 166 7.66 -40.89 20.44
CA GLN A 166 6.95 -41.99 19.77
C GLN A 166 7.83 -43.22 19.54
N GLU A 167 9.10 -43.16 19.96
CA GLU A 167 10.00 -44.31 19.84
C GLU A 167 9.73 -45.37 20.93
N GLU A 168 9.96 -46.64 20.59
CA GLU A 168 9.68 -47.76 21.49
C GLU A 168 10.57 -47.79 22.72
N PHE A 169 11.80 -47.20 22.64
CA PHE A 169 12.71 -47.12 23.77
C PHE A 169 12.34 -46.03 24.79
N LEU A 170 11.32 -45.20 24.53
CA LEU A 170 10.77 -44.21 25.45
C LEU A 170 9.36 -44.56 25.95
N LYS A 171 8.79 -45.67 25.48
CA LYS A 171 7.53 -46.22 26.00
C LYS A 171 7.83 -47.21 27.10
#